data_6a4730ea3d6be056ef71cd08fe897d76
#
_entry.id   6a4730ea3d6be056ef71cd08fe897d76
#
_cell.length_a   1.000
_cell.length_b   1.000
_cell.length_c   1.000
_cell.angle_alpha   90.00
_cell.angle_beta   90.00
_cell.angle_gamma   90.00
#
_symmetry.space_group_name_H-M   'P 1'
#
loop_
_entity.id
_entity.type
_entity.pdbx_description
1 polymer ?
#
loop_
_entity_poly.entity_id
_entity_poly.type
_entity_poly.pdbx_seq_one_letter_code
_entity_poly.pdbx_strand_id
1 'polypeptide(L)'
;MTRFIIFIFTAVLIFTITSCSMGSDDGTKGVKTDSKKAQIDKKTGKKXGSKMRGKGNKGDKEPEVVIINVEAENVYRDNAISVFKTTTILEADLESAVTSKASGIVLQINVEVGDSVAEGDVLAILESDLQKLSLQSAEANYQKSLHNYERAKILLKKGLANQESVDNLKFETRSLKTNLDQALLDMAFTKVKAPISGIITKRNIKKGNLIQLNTQVYEIVDFDTLQAIINVPENKWGLFKNNLEVMFQFASLXDSITGHILRIDPIVDSSTGTFKVVIAIDDQQTKLRPGLFGKTQIILDKRLNTLLVTKNAVIREDDKAFVYVINADKTVTKTAIQLGYEMDDSIEVLAGIEDNQQVVTTGKNNVSSDSTVEVIEYND
;
A
#
# COMPACT_ATOMS: atom_id res chain seq x y z
N MET A 1 32.41 -10.82 53.34
CA MET A 1 33.55 -11.44 52.68
C MET A 1 33.12 -12.81 52.14
N THR A 2 32.72 -12.90 50.90
CA THR A 2 32.67 -14.19 50.19
C THR A 2 32.63 -13.86 48.67
N ARG A 3 33.73 -14.22 48.02
CA ARG A 3 33.93 -14.02 46.59
C ARG A 3 33.18 -15.04 45.80
N PHE A 4 32.35 -14.61 44.86
CA PHE A 4 31.76 -15.47 43.82
C PHE A 4 32.63 -15.45 42.57
N ILE A 5 33.14 -16.57 42.16
CA ILE A 5 33.92 -16.76 40.94
C ILE A 5 32.92 -17.09 39.81
N ILE A 6 32.90 -16.26 38.79
CA ILE A 6 32.11 -16.48 37.57
C ILE A 6 33.00 -17.23 36.55
N PHE A 7 32.59 -18.44 36.17
CA PHE A 7 33.20 -19.21 35.10
C PHE A 7 32.51 -18.83 33.77
N ILE A 8 33.26 -18.21 32.88
CA ILE A 8 32.82 -17.91 31.49
C ILE A 8 33.31 -19.08 30.63
N PHE A 9 32.35 -19.87 30.09
CA PHE A 9 32.62 -20.88 29.07
C PHE A 9 32.49 -20.24 27.69
N THR A 10 33.62 -19.99 27.03
CA THR A 10 33.66 -19.61 25.61
C THR A 10 33.78 -20.88 24.77
N ALA A 11 32.69 -21.24 24.06
CA ALA A 11 32.74 -22.28 23.06
C ALA A 11 33.13 -21.65 21.71
N VAL A 12 34.33 -21.99 21.24
CA VAL A 12 34.81 -21.62 19.89
C VAL A 12 34.38 -22.72 18.94
N LEU A 13 33.48 -22.39 18.02
CA LEU A 13 33.07 -23.30 16.96
C LEU A 13 33.95 -23.03 15.73
N ILE A 14 34.87 -23.96 15.45
CA ILE A 14 35.76 -23.90 14.29
C ILE A 14 35.02 -24.58 13.12
N PHE A 15 34.72 -23.81 12.08
CA PHE A 15 34.17 -24.32 10.82
C PHE A 15 35.35 -24.56 9.85
N THR A 16 35.66 -25.82 9.58
CA THR A 16 36.64 -26.19 8.56
C THR A 16 35.95 -26.33 7.21
N ILE A 17 36.35 -25.47 6.28
CA ILE A 17 35.94 -25.59 4.87
C ILE A 17 36.90 -26.52 4.16
N THR A 18 36.43 -27.67 3.75
CA THR A 18 37.21 -28.62 2.94
C THR A 18 36.95 -28.32 1.48
N SER A 19 37.97 -27.81 0.80
CA SER A 19 37.98 -27.62 -0.65
C SER A 19 38.39 -28.93 -1.31
N CYS A 20 37.52 -29.55 -2.10
CA CYS A 20 37.88 -30.64 -3.01
C CYS A 20 38.02 -30.10 -4.41
N SER A 21 39.26 -30.07 -4.88
CA SER A 21 39.63 -29.91 -6.29
C SER A 21 39.70 -31.30 -6.91
N MET A 22 38.98 -31.51 -8.01
CA MET A 22 39.20 -32.67 -8.86
C MET A 22 39.06 -32.24 -10.32
N GLY A 23 40.21 -32.20 -11.02
CA GLY A 23 40.34 -32.02 -12.44
C GLY A 23 40.27 -33.35 -13.19
N SER A 24 39.89 -33.29 -14.44
CA SER A 24 40.32 -34.11 -15.60
C SER A 24 39.40 -33.75 -16.76
N ASP A 25 39.90 -33.17 -17.77
CA ASP A 25 40.60 -33.68 -18.93
C ASP A 25 39.66 -34.27 -20.01
N ASP A 26 39.87 -33.66 -21.17
CA ASP A 26 39.82 -34.22 -22.53
C ASP A 26 38.55 -34.05 -23.36
N GLY A 27 38.77 -33.51 -24.58
CA GLY A 27 37.84 -33.64 -25.69
C GLY A 27 37.76 -32.48 -26.69
N THR A 28 38.88 -32.16 -27.35
CA THR A 28 38.99 -31.45 -28.62
C THR A 28 37.81 -31.59 -29.59
N LYS A 29 37.34 -30.51 -30.20
CA LYS A 29 37.30 -30.33 -31.66
C LYS A 29 36.97 -28.89 -32.03
N GLY A 30 37.94 -28.20 -32.64
CA GLY A 30 37.79 -26.88 -33.19
C GLY A 30 37.06 -26.90 -34.53
N VAL A 31 36.25 -25.87 -34.75
CA VAL A 31 35.77 -25.52 -36.09
C VAL A 31 36.31 -24.13 -36.42
N LYS A 32 37.21 -24.10 -37.39
CA LYS A 32 37.70 -22.87 -38.00
C LYS A 32 36.66 -22.34 -38.99
N THR A 33 36.26 -21.12 -38.85
CA THR A 33 35.55 -20.41 -39.92
C THR A 33 36.52 -19.44 -40.60
N ASP A 34 36.82 -19.73 -41.85
CA ASP A 34 37.63 -18.90 -42.74
C ASP A 34 36.84 -17.68 -43.22
N SER A 35 37.40 -16.52 -43.01
CA SER A 35 36.95 -15.27 -43.63
C SER A 35 37.62 -15.10 -44.99
N LYS A 36 36.86 -15.22 -46.09
CA LYS A 36 37.31 -14.89 -47.43
C LYS A 36 37.03 -13.43 -47.76
N LYS A 37 38.13 -12.69 -47.92
CA LYS A 37 38.22 -11.38 -48.55
C LYS A 37 38.06 -11.53 -50.04
N ALA A 38 37.07 -10.91 -50.68
CA ALA A 38 36.95 -10.82 -52.12
C ALA A 38 37.64 -9.54 -52.65
N GLN A 39 38.64 -9.70 -53.48
CA GLN A 39 39.27 -8.61 -54.23
C GLN A 39 38.47 -8.32 -55.49
N ILE A 40 38.28 -7.04 -55.74
CA ILE A 40 37.69 -6.54 -57.01
C ILE A 40 38.77 -6.30 -58.03
N ASP A 41 38.71 -7.01 -59.15
CA ASP A 41 39.54 -6.76 -60.32
C ASP A 41 38.87 -5.77 -61.27
N LYS A 42 39.59 -4.72 -61.62
CA LYS A 42 39.32 -3.80 -62.73
C LYS A 42 39.63 -4.43 -64.03
N LYS A 43 38.70 -4.39 -64.99
CA LYS A 43 39.09 -4.48 -66.41
C LYS A 43 38.29 -3.51 -67.28
N THR A 44 39.02 -2.68 -67.94
CA THR A 44 38.68 -1.70 -68.97
C THR A 44 38.30 -2.37 -70.33
N GLY A 45 37.34 -1.71 -71.04
CA GLY A 45 37.06 -2.02 -72.44
C GLY A 45 36.00 -1.13 -73.07
N LYS A 46 36.26 -0.35 -73.79
CA LYS A 46 36.31 0.59 -74.94
C LYS A 46 35.08 0.43 -75.86
N LYS A 47 34.44 1.57 -76.05
CA LYS A 47 33.83 2.16 -77.29
C LYS A 47 32.72 1.46 -78.10
N UNK A 48 31.72 2.42 -78.64
CA UNK A 48 31.12 2.73 -79.68
C UNK A 48 29.98 3.46 -79.53
N GLY A 49 30.03 4.29 -80.02
CA GLY A 49 29.04 5.32 -80.08
C GLY A 49 27.92 5.00 -81.05
N SER A 50 26.75 5.52 -80.67
CA SER A 50 25.73 5.79 -81.68
C SER A 50 24.95 7.00 -81.22
N LYS A 51 24.99 8.06 -82.02
CA LYS A 51 24.18 9.26 -81.96
C LYS A 51 22.76 8.93 -82.40
N MET A 52 21.75 9.18 -81.52
CA MET A 52 20.44 9.54 -82.05
C MET A 52 19.89 10.72 -81.26
N ARG A 53 19.59 11.77 -81.97
CA ARG A 53 19.02 13.03 -81.63
C ARG A 53 17.50 12.82 -81.47
N GLY A 54 17.01 12.77 -80.21
CA GLY A 54 15.59 12.83 -79.93
C GLY A 54 15.25 14.19 -79.30
N LYS A 55 14.44 14.94 -80.01
CA LYS A 55 13.89 16.21 -79.57
C LYS A 55 12.80 15.91 -78.55
N GLY A 56 13.13 15.98 -77.27
CA GLY A 56 12.14 15.81 -76.18
C GLY A 56 11.42 17.12 -75.90
N ASN A 57 10.15 17.09 -76.04
CA ASN A 57 9.18 18.12 -75.68
C ASN A 57 9.21 18.24 -74.13
N LYS A 58 9.59 19.43 -73.63
CA LYS A 58 9.37 19.79 -72.21
C LYS A 58 7.88 20.11 -72.03
N GLY A 59 7.09 19.10 -71.75
CA GLY A 59 5.83 19.35 -71.11
C GLY A 59 6.10 19.62 -69.65
N ASP A 60 5.72 20.78 -69.18
CA ASP A 60 5.60 21.05 -67.75
C ASP A 60 4.56 20.11 -67.18
N LYS A 61 5.02 18.98 -66.59
CA LYS A 61 4.16 18.20 -65.72
C LYS A 61 4.03 18.97 -64.40
N GLU A 62 2.84 19.49 -64.16
CA GLU A 62 2.46 19.92 -62.83
C GLU A 62 2.85 18.76 -61.88
N PRO A 63 3.42 19.07 -60.70
CA PRO A 63 3.74 18.03 -59.73
C PRO A 63 2.45 17.29 -59.36
N GLU A 64 2.42 16.00 -59.56
CA GLU A 64 1.31 15.15 -59.19
C GLU A 64 1.20 15.19 -57.66
N VAL A 65 0.16 15.86 -57.15
CA VAL A 65 -0.09 16.03 -55.74
C VAL A 65 -0.48 14.63 -55.20
N VAL A 66 0.42 14.04 -54.43
CA VAL A 66 0.13 12.77 -53.75
C VAL A 66 -0.75 13.09 -52.53
N ILE A 67 -1.99 12.63 -52.61
CA ILE A 67 -2.95 12.78 -51.52
C ILE A 67 -2.77 11.60 -50.59
N ILE A 68 -2.53 11.86 -49.32
CA ILE A 68 -2.33 10.84 -48.28
C ILE A 68 -3.64 10.76 -47.44
N ASN A 69 -4.20 9.58 -47.37
CA ASN A 69 -5.38 9.35 -46.51
C ASN A 69 -4.96 9.27 -45.05
N VAL A 70 -5.62 10.06 -44.20
CA VAL A 70 -5.34 10.13 -42.75
C VAL A 70 -6.66 10.17 -41.97
N GLU A 71 -6.60 9.71 -40.73
CA GLU A 71 -7.66 10.00 -39.76
C GLU A 71 -7.24 11.22 -38.94
N ALA A 72 -8.21 12.03 -38.56
CA ALA A 72 -7.96 13.24 -37.79
C ALA A 72 -9.02 13.41 -36.71
N GLU A 73 -8.61 14.03 -35.61
CA GLU A 73 -9.50 14.40 -34.51
C GLU A 73 -9.33 15.87 -34.19
N ASN A 74 -10.38 16.46 -33.67
CA ASN A 74 -10.35 17.85 -33.20
C ASN A 74 -9.66 17.93 -31.84
N VAL A 75 -8.81 18.92 -31.69
CA VAL A 75 -8.34 19.37 -30.36
C VAL A 75 -9.57 19.86 -29.60
N TYR A 76 -9.72 19.44 -28.37
CA TYR A 76 -10.89 19.77 -27.56
C TYR A 76 -10.49 20.23 -26.15
N ARG A 77 -11.42 20.85 -25.45
CA ARG A 77 -11.20 21.27 -24.07
C ARG A 77 -11.89 20.35 -23.10
N ASP A 78 -11.14 19.88 -22.12
CA ASP A 78 -11.68 19.12 -20.98
C ASP A 78 -10.71 19.25 -19.79
N ASN A 79 -10.99 18.54 -18.73
CA ASN A 79 -10.18 18.57 -17.52
C ASN A 79 -8.99 17.61 -17.65
N ALA A 80 -7.79 18.12 -17.42
CA ALA A 80 -6.59 17.28 -17.34
C ALA A 80 -6.35 16.90 -15.89
N ILE A 81 -6.18 15.59 -15.63
CA ILE A 81 -6.04 15.05 -14.29
C ILE A 81 -4.70 14.31 -14.20
N SER A 82 -3.88 14.69 -13.22
CA SER A 82 -2.67 13.96 -12.87
C SER A 82 -3.03 12.88 -11.86
N VAL A 83 -2.86 11.60 -12.22
CA VAL A 83 -3.25 10.46 -11.39
C VAL A 83 -2.03 9.62 -11.06
N PHE A 84 -1.89 9.26 -9.79
CA PHE A 84 -0.95 8.22 -9.35
C PHE A 84 -1.72 6.91 -9.20
N LYS A 85 -1.36 5.92 -9.99
CA LYS A 85 -2.00 4.59 -9.99
C LYS A 85 -1.12 3.60 -9.23
N THR A 86 -1.72 2.87 -8.30
CA THR A 86 -1.05 1.86 -7.49
C THR A 86 -2.06 0.80 -7.06
N THR A 87 -1.64 -0.07 -6.16
CA THR A 87 -2.51 -1.08 -5.53
C THR A 87 -2.44 -0.92 -4.03
N THR A 88 -3.49 -1.35 -3.34
CA THR A 88 -3.57 -1.33 -1.89
C THR A 88 -4.14 -2.62 -1.36
N ILE A 89 -3.87 -2.86 -0.08
CA ILE A 89 -4.58 -3.85 0.72
C ILE A 89 -5.33 -3.09 1.81
N LEU A 90 -6.59 -3.47 2.05
CA LEU A 90 -7.36 -2.92 3.16
C LEU A 90 -6.88 -3.52 4.47
N GLU A 91 -6.66 -2.66 5.45
CA GLU A 91 -6.32 -3.06 6.82
C GLU A 91 -7.33 -2.45 7.78
N ALA A 92 -7.55 -3.09 8.91
CA ALA A 92 -8.34 -2.50 9.98
C ALA A 92 -7.48 -1.49 10.74
N ASP A 93 -8.08 -0.38 11.12
CA ASP A 93 -7.39 0.60 11.98
C ASP A 93 -7.18 0.06 13.38
N LEU A 94 -8.15 -0.71 13.89
CA LEU A 94 -8.09 -1.31 15.22
C LEU A 94 -8.07 -2.83 15.14
N GLU A 95 -7.00 -3.40 15.67
CA GLU A 95 -6.81 -4.85 15.82
C GLU A 95 -6.24 -5.12 17.20
N SER A 96 -6.72 -6.16 17.86
CA SER A 96 -6.23 -6.54 19.18
C SER A 96 -5.96 -8.03 19.31
N ALA A 97 -4.72 -8.36 19.66
CA ALA A 97 -4.33 -9.70 20.10
C ALA A 97 -4.68 -9.85 21.60
N VAL A 98 -5.79 -10.51 21.89
CA VAL A 98 -6.25 -10.70 23.27
C VAL A 98 -5.39 -11.78 23.94
N THR A 99 -4.70 -11.36 25.02
CA THR A 99 -3.86 -12.27 25.80
C THR A 99 -4.50 -12.59 27.14
N SER A 100 -4.25 -13.80 27.67
CA SER A 100 -4.70 -14.18 29.00
C SER A 100 -3.91 -13.44 30.07
N LYS A 101 -4.62 -12.86 31.04
CA LYS A 101 -4.05 -12.17 32.21
C LYS A 101 -3.99 -13.09 33.44
N ALA A 102 -4.38 -14.37 33.29
CA ALA A 102 -4.30 -15.39 34.34
C ALA A 102 -3.94 -16.74 33.74
N SER A 103 -3.38 -17.62 34.55
CA SER A 103 -3.17 -19.02 34.18
C SER A 103 -4.33 -19.87 34.71
N GLY A 104 -4.78 -20.86 33.93
CA GLY A 104 -5.86 -21.74 34.32
C GLY A 104 -6.38 -22.60 33.18
N ILE A 105 -7.19 -23.60 33.50
CA ILE A 105 -7.81 -24.46 32.49
C ILE A 105 -9.05 -23.74 31.93
N VAL A 106 -9.22 -23.80 30.60
CA VAL A 106 -10.41 -23.22 29.92
C VAL A 106 -11.64 -24.06 30.28
N LEU A 107 -12.56 -23.54 31.09
CA LEU A 107 -13.82 -24.17 31.44
C LEU A 107 -14.90 -23.93 30.40
N GLN A 108 -14.96 -22.70 29.86
CA GLN A 108 -16.04 -22.30 28.96
C GLN A 108 -15.50 -21.36 27.90
N ILE A 109 -16.01 -21.53 26.68
CA ILE A 109 -15.79 -20.65 25.53
C ILE A 109 -17.16 -20.10 25.16
N ASN A 110 -17.29 -18.78 25.10
CA ASN A 110 -18.56 -18.11 24.85
C ASN A 110 -18.70 -17.64 23.40
N VAL A 111 -17.58 -17.54 22.65
CA VAL A 111 -17.57 -16.97 21.31
C VAL A 111 -16.71 -17.82 20.36
N GLU A 112 -17.08 -17.83 19.08
CA GLU A 112 -16.35 -18.53 18.01
C GLU A 112 -15.82 -17.54 16.97
N VAL A 113 -14.98 -18.03 16.06
CA VAL A 113 -14.46 -17.22 14.94
C VAL A 113 -15.65 -16.81 14.06
N GLY A 114 -15.73 -15.51 13.76
CA GLY A 114 -16.81 -14.90 13.00
C GLY A 114 -17.87 -14.19 13.86
N ASP A 115 -17.86 -14.41 15.17
CA ASP A 115 -18.80 -13.73 16.06
C ASP A 115 -18.42 -12.26 16.26
N SER A 116 -19.45 -11.41 16.36
CA SER A 116 -19.28 -10.01 16.73
C SER A 116 -19.34 -9.86 18.24
N VAL A 117 -18.42 -9.08 18.81
CA VAL A 117 -18.32 -8.84 20.25
C VAL A 117 -18.20 -7.33 20.54
N ALA A 118 -18.72 -6.92 21.69
CA ALA A 118 -18.54 -5.58 22.21
C ALA A 118 -17.39 -5.53 23.22
N GLU A 119 -16.76 -4.37 23.37
CA GLU A 119 -15.75 -4.14 24.40
C GLU A 119 -16.28 -4.52 25.78
N GLY A 120 -15.53 -5.34 26.53
CA GLY A 120 -15.89 -5.84 27.86
C GLY A 120 -16.60 -7.19 27.88
N ASP A 121 -17.05 -7.71 26.75
CA ASP A 121 -17.70 -9.01 26.63
C ASP A 121 -16.77 -10.15 27.10
N VAL A 122 -17.36 -11.15 27.78
CA VAL A 122 -16.61 -12.31 28.29
C VAL A 122 -16.49 -13.36 27.17
N LEU A 123 -15.28 -13.51 26.64
CA LEU A 123 -14.97 -14.43 25.54
C LEU A 123 -14.77 -15.88 26.03
N ALA A 124 -14.08 -16.04 27.17
CA ALA A 124 -13.81 -17.34 27.77
C ALA A 124 -13.69 -17.21 29.28
N ILE A 125 -13.90 -18.34 29.97
CA ILE A 125 -13.80 -18.43 31.42
C ILE A 125 -12.77 -19.51 31.75
N LEU A 126 -11.79 -19.13 32.59
CA LEU A 126 -10.77 -20.02 33.12
C LEU A 126 -11.20 -20.55 34.47
N GLU A 127 -10.63 -21.71 34.87
CA GLU A 127 -10.75 -22.23 36.21
C GLU A 127 -10.28 -21.17 37.24
N SER A 128 -11.06 -20.99 38.29
CA SER A 128 -10.86 -19.88 39.23
C SER A 128 -10.96 -20.29 40.72
N ASP A 129 -10.86 -21.58 41.00
CA ASP A 129 -11.08 -22.07 42.38
C ASP A 129 -10.04 -21.50 43.35
N LEU A 130 -8.76 -21.42 42.93
CA LEU A 130 -7.70 -20.84 43.75
C LEU A 130 -7.91 -19.36 44.00
N GLN A 131 -8.27 -18.63 42.95
CA GLN A 131 -8.52 -17.18 43.02
C GLN A 131 -9.74 -16.89 43.91
N LYS A 132 -10.77 -17.74 43.83
CA LYS A 132 -11.99 -17.62 44.66
C LYS A 132 -11.66 -17.83 46.16
N LEU A 133 -10.86 -18.82 46.50
CA LEU A 133 -10.40 -19.09 47.87
C LEU A 133 -9.53 -17.92 48.39
N SER A 134 -8.62 -17.42 47.54
CA SER A 134 -7.77 -16.29 47.87
C SER A 134 -8.63 -15.03 48.16
N LEU A 135 -9.63 -14.79 47.32
CA LEU A 135 -10.55 -13.67 47.50
C LEU A 135 -11.32 -13.77 48.82
N GLN A 136 -11.87 -14.96 49.14
CA GLN A 136 -12.58 -15.18 50.41
C GLN A 136 -11.69 -14.93 51.63
N SER A 137 -10.42 -15.38 51.58
CA SER A 137 -9.45 -15.15 52.65
C SER A 137 -9.13 -13.66 52.82
N ALA A 138 -8.86 -12.96 51.70
CA ALA A 138 -8.57 -11.52 51.75
C ALA A 138 -9.75 -10.71 52.29
N GLU A 139 -10.96 -11.08 51.84
CA GLU A 139 -12.20 -10.42 52.31
C GLU A 139 -12.39 -10.60 53.85
N ALA A 140 -12.23 -11.84 54.38
CA ALA A 140 -12.35 -12.12 55.80
C ALA A 140 -11.31 -11.33 56.61
N ASN A 141 -10.07 -11.25 56.16
CA ASN A 141 -9.02 -10.50 56.84
C ASN A 141 -9.30 -8.99 56.83
N TYR A 142 -9.75 -8.44 55.71
CA TYR A 142 -10.14 -7.03 55.64
C TYR A 142 -11.31 -6.74 56.59
N GLN A 143 -12.37 -7.53 56.59
CA GLN A 143 -13.53 -7.35 57.43
C GLN A 143 -13.16 -7.38 58.94
N LYS A 144 -12.30 -8.36 59.33
CA LYS A 144 -11.80 -8.44 60.72
C LYS A 144 -11.07 -7.16 61.12
N SER A 145 -10.16 -6.69 60.27
CA SER A 145 -9.38 -5.49 60.56
C SER A 145 -10.27 -4.23 60.60
N LEU A 146 -11.25 -4.13 59.68
CA LEU A 146 -12.20 -3.02 59.64
C LEU A 146 -13.00 -2.93 60.95
N HIS A 147 -13.52 -4.07 61.47
CA HIS A 147 -14.22 -4.11 62.73
C HIS A 147 -13.31 -3.70 63.89
N ASN A 148 -12.05 -4.12 63.94
CA ASN A 148 -11.10 -3.73 64.95
C ASN A 148 -10.83 -2.21 64.92
N TYR A 149 -10.65 -1.65 63.75
CA TYR A 149 -10.44 -0.23 63.56
C TYR A 149 -11.66 0.59 64.02
N GLU A 150 -12.85 0.16 63.61
CA GLU A 150 -14.11 0.85 64.03
C GLU A 150 -14.28 0.80 65.53
N ARG A 151 -14.03 -0.33 66.16
CA ARG A 151 -14.10 -0.48 67.62
C ARG A 151 -13.10 0.46 68.31
N ALA A 152 -11.84 0.49 67.84
CA ALA A 152 -10.79 1.37 68.40
C ALA A 152 -11.17 2.85 68.26
N LYS A 153 -11.79 3.23 67.13
CA LYS A 153 -12.28 4.58 66.88
C LYS A 153 -13.39 4.99 67.88
N ILE A 154 -14.27 4.06 68.24
CA ILE A 154 -15.31 4.29 69.22
C ILE A 154 -14.70 4.44 70.67
N LEU A 155 -13.72 3.59 70.99
CA LEU A 155 -12.98 3.62 72.25
C LEU A 155 -12.19 4.94 72.41
N LEU A 156 -11.56 5.41 71.33
CA LEU A 156 -10.84 6.68 71.29
C LEU A 156 -11.81 7.86 71.65
N LYS A 157 -13.02 7.88 71.08
CA LYS A 157 -14.03 8.89 71.38
C LYS A 157 -14.51 8.88 72.86
N LYS A 158 -14.37 7.71 73.51
CA LYS A 158 -14.69 7.55 74.92
C LYS A 158 -13.50 7.78 75.87
N GLY A 159 -12.31 8.15 75.28
CA GLY A 159 -11.10 8.34 76.10
C GLY A 159 -10.41 7.02 76.54
N LEU A 160 -10.80 5.86 75.98
CA LEU A 160 -10.34 4.51 76.36
C LEU A 160 -9.32 3.90 75.45
N ALA A 161 -8.90 4.67 74.46
CA ALA A 161 -7.80 4.26 73.53
C ALA A 161 -6.93 5.48 73.19
N ASN A 162 -5.68 5.23 72.74
CA ASN A 162 -4.80 6.32 72.28
C ASN A 162 -4.89 6.49 70.76
N GLN A 163 -4.54 7.67 70.27
CA GLN A 163 -4.55 8.03 68.84
C GLN A 163 -3.66 7.11 68.00
N GLU A 164 -2.44 6.80 68.49
CA GLU A 164 -1.48 5.95 67.82
C GLU A 164 -2.05 4.58 67.49
N SER A 165 -2.76 3.95 68.44
CA SER A 165 -3.39 2.65 68.24
C SER A 165 -4.46 2.70 67.12
N VAL A 166 -5.24 3.77 67.09
CA VAL A 166 -6.27 3.96 66.03
C VAL A 166 -5.59 4.16 64.68
N ASP A 167 -4.52 4.95 64.62
CA ASP A 167 -3.78 5.20 63.38
C ASP A 167 -3.12 3.92 62.86
N ASN A 168 -2.52 3.11 63.73
CA ASN A 168 -1.93 1.81 63.36
C ASN A 168 -3.00 0.90 62.77
N LEU A 169 -4.16 0.74 63.38
CA LEU A 169 -5.25 -0.08 62.86
C LEU A 169 -5.82 0.48 61.55
N LYS A 170 -5.84 1.79 61.38
CA LYS A 170 -6.23 2.42 60.13
C LYS A 170 -5.30 2.04 59.01
N PHE A 171 -3.98 2.09 59.24
CA PHE A 171 -2.99 1.72 58.20
C PHE A 171 -3.05 0.22 57.90
N GLU A 172 -3.22 -0.63 58.93
CA GLU A 172 -3.41 -2.08 58.77
C GLU A 172 -4.64 -2.37 57.89
N THR A 173 -5.77 -1.73 58.19
CA THR A 173 -7.04 -1.89 57.44
C THR A 173 -6.87 -1.44 56.00
N ARG A 174 -6.13 -0.37 55.73
CA ARG A 174 -5.83 0.11 54.39
C ARG A 174 -4.97 -0.93 53.62
N SER A 175 -3.95 -1.50 54.25
CA SER A 175 -3.10 -2.54 53.65
C SER A 175 -3.94 -3.75 53.27
N LEU A 176 -4.79 -4.24 54.16
CA LEU A 176 -5.67 -5.40 53.90
C LEU A 176 -6.74 -5.09 52.86
N LYS A 177 -7.19 -3.84 52.76
CA LYS A 177 -8.07 -3.42 51.65
C LYS A 177 -7.35 -3.56 50.31
N THR A 178 -6.09 -3.16 50.24
CA THR A 178 -5.26 -3.32 49.00
C THR A 178 -5.13 -4.79 48.63
N ASN A 179 -4.92 -5.68 49.63
CA ASN A 179 -4.83 -7.12 49.36
C ASN A 179 -6.17 -7.68 48.86
N LEU A 180 -7.29 -7.21 49.39
CA LEU A 180 -8.61 -7.58 48.87
C LEU A 180 -8.81 -7.12 47.44
N ASP A 181 -8.43 -5.89 47.11
CA ASP A 181 -8.55 -5.33 45.74
C ASP A 181 -7.69 -6.13 44.76
N GLN A 182 -6.50 -6.55 45.19
CA GLN A 182 -5.65 -7.43 44.39
C GLN A 182 -6.31 -8.78 44.09
N ALA A 183 -6.88 -9.43 45.11
CA ALA A 183 -7.57 -10.70 44.94
C ALA A 183 -8.82 -10.59 44.07
N LEU A 184 -9.54 -9.46 44.14
CA LEU A 184 -10.67 -9.15 43.24
C LEU A 184 -10.20 -9.05 41.79
N LEU A 185 -9.07 -8.36 41.57
CA LEU A 185 -8.48 -8.21 40.22
C LEU A 185 -8.02 -9.56 39.67
N ASP A 186 -7.34 -10.38 40.48
CA ASP A 186 -6.88 -11.71 40.08
C ASP A 186 -8.08 -12.62 39.71
N MET A 187 -9.15 -12.54 40.46
CA MET A 187 -10.40 -13.23 40.14
C MET A 187 -11.03 -12.70 38.82
N ALA A 188 -11.02 -11.41 38.62
CA ALA A 188 -11.55 -10.79 37.39
C ALA A 188 -10.74 -11.27 36.16
N PHE A 189 -9.44 -11.46 36.27
CA PHE A 189 -8.57 -11.89 35.17
C PHE A 189 -8.84 -13.34 34.73
N THR A 190 -9.55 -14.15 35.54
CA THR A 190 -9.97 -15.48 35.09
C THR A 190 -11.08 -15.44 34.04
N LYS A 191 -11.70 -14.28 33.83
CA LYS A 191 -12.63 -14.04 32.73
C LYS A 191 -11.88 -13.26 31.63
N VAL A 192 -11.62 -13.94 30.52
CA VAL A 192 -11.00 -13.31 29.35
C VAL A 192 -12.03 -12.40 28.70
N LYS A 193 -11.74 -11.12 28.58
CA LYS A 193 -12.67 -10.12 28.04
C LYS A 193 -12.13 -9.48 26.76
N ALA A 194 -13.03 -9.01 25.90
CA ALA A 194 -12.72 -8.24 24.71
C ALA A 194 -12.18 -6.85 25.09
N PRO A 195 -10.99 -6.46 24.64
CA PRO A 195 -10.47 -5.10 24.89
C PRO A 195 -11.00 -4.06 23.93
N ILE A 196 -11.56 -4.47 22.79
CA ILE A 196 -12.19 -3.62 21.76
C ILE A 196 -13.45 -4.31 21.24
N SER A 197 -14.36 -3.55 20.65
CA SER A 197 -15.46 -4.10 19.86
C SER A 197 -14.94 -4.56 18.49
N GLY A 198 -15.57 -5.57 17.88
CA GLY A 198 -15.17 -6.07 16.57
C GLY A 198 -15.59 -7.50 16.33
N ILE A 199 -14.93 -8.15 15.37
CA ILE A 199 -15.19 -9.54 14.97
C ILE A 199 -14.01 -10.42 15.38
N ILE A 200 -14.30 -11.60 15.93
CA ILE A 200 -13.28 -12.61 16.27
C ILE A 200 -12.71 -13.17 14.97
N THR A 201 -11.44 -12.91 14.69
CA THR A 201 -10.75 -13.42 13.49
C THR A 201 -9.98 -14.71 13.78
N LYS A 202 -9.48 -14.86 15.02
CA LYS A 202 -8.76 -16.09 15.42
C LYS A 202 -9.13 -16.49 16.84
N ARG A 203 -9.13 -17.80 17.09
CA ARG A 203 -9.28 -18.41 18.43
C ARG A 203 -8.21 -19.47 18.58
N ASN A 204 -7.30 -19.27 19.55
CA ASN A 204 -6.13 -20.13 19.76
C ASN A 204 -6.32 -21.09 20.94
N ILE A 205 -7.52 -21.17 21.52
CA ILE A 205 -7.81 -21.99 22.71
C ILE A 205 -8.95 -22.97 22.45
N LYS A 206 -8.93 -24.06 23.23
CA LYS A 206 -10.02 -25.06 23.26
C LYS A 206 -10.40 -25.33 24.70
N LYS A 207 -11.66 -25.71 24.93
CA LYS A 207 -12.14 -26.13 26.24
C LYS A 207 -11.25 -27.30 26.77
N GLY A 208 -10.81 -27.20 28.00
CA GLY A 208 -9.89 -28.15 28.63
C GLY A 208 -8.41 -27.83 28.45
N ASN A 209 -8.04 -26.86 27.60
CA ASN A 209 -6.63 -26.46 27.48
C ASN A 209 -6.17 -25.74 28.76
N LEU A 210 -4.94 -25.99 29.16
CA LEU A 210 -4.25 -25.16 30.14
C LEU A 210 -3.67 -23.93 29.44
N ILE A 211 -4.04 -22.76 29.91
CA ILE A 211 -3.55 -21.47 29.40
C ILE A 211 -2.55 -20.91 30.42
N GLN A 212 -1.45 -20.36 29.90
CA GLN A 212 -0.46 -19.65 30.73
C GLN A 212 -0.67 -18.13 30.64
N LEU A 213 -0.12 -17.42 31.60
CA LEU A 213 -0.08 -15.94 31.58
C LEU A 213 0.54 -15.45 30.26
N ASN A 214 -0.04 -14.41 29.67
CA ASN A 214 0.39 -13.77 28.40
C ASN A 214 0.23 -14.63 27.15
N THR A 215 -0.44 -15.78 27.21
CA THR A 215 -0.77 -16.56 26.01
C THR A 215 -1.84 -15.83 25.21
N GLN A 216 -1.62 -15.64 23.89
CA GLN A 216 -2.63 -15.09 22.98
C GLN A 216 -3.78 -16.09 22.81
N VAL A 217 -4.97 -15.70 23.15
CA VAL A 217 -6.17 -16.56 23.18
C VAL A 217 -7.14 -16.25 22.06
N TYR A 218 -7.30 -14.97 21.70
CA TYR A 218 -8.15 -14.51 20.60
C TYR A 218 -7.45 -13.40 19.82
N GLU A 219 -8.00 -13.13 18.65
CA GLU A 219 -7.69 -11.94 17.85
C GLU A 219 -9.00 -11.30 17.44
N ILE A 220 -9.14 -10.00 17.72
CA ILE A 220 -10.34 -9.21 17.43
C ILE A 220 -9.93 -8.11 16.45
N VAL A 221 -10.71 -7.92 15.40
CA VAL A 221 -10.47 -6.91 14.38
C VAL A 221 -11.75 -6.08 14.22
N ASP A 222 -11.61 -4.78 14.23
CA ASP A 222 -12.70 -3.86 13.94
C ASP A 222 -12.90 -3.75 12.42
N PHE A 223 -14.07 -4.14 11.92
CA PHE A 223 -14.39 -4.07 10.49
C PHE A 223 -15.10 -2.75 10.11
N ASP A 224 -15.41 -1.91 11.09
CA ASP A 224 -16.11 -0.64 10.86
C ASP A 224 -15.14 0.50 10.52
N THR A 225 -13.85 0.35 10.84
CA THR A 225 -12.83 1.36 10.59
C THR A 225 -11.71 0.81 9.71
N LEU A 226 -12.02 0.60 8.42
CA LEU A 226 -11.03 0.12 7.45
C LEU A 226 -10.27 1.28 6.82
N GLN A 227 -8.99 1.08 6.60
CA GLN A 227 -8.12 2.01 5.89
C GLN A 227 -7.30 1.29 4.83
N ALA A 228 -6.92 2.03 3.80
CA ALA A 228 -6.07 1.54 2.74
C ALA A 228 -4.65 2.06 2.97
N ILE A 229 -3.67 1.19 2.83
CA ILE A 229 -2.26 1.57 3.00
C ILE A 229 -1.55 1.38 1.67
N ILE A 230 -0.82 2.42 1.25
CA ILE A 230 0.03 2.36 0.06
C ILE A 230 1.44 2.82 0.39
N ASN A 231 2.41 2.26 -0.32
CA ASN A 231 3.80 2.67 -0.25
C ASN A 231 4.15 3.43 -1.52
N VAL A 232 4.60 4.67 -1.36
CA VAL A 232 4.84 5.61 -2.46
C VAL A 232 6.36 5.87 -2.56
N PRO A 233 6.97 5.79 -3.76
CA PRO A 233 8.39 6.11 -3.91
C PRO A 233 8.73 7.54 -3.48
N GLU A 234 9.90 7.73 -2.84
CA GLU A 234 10.33 9.01 -2.27
C GLU A 234 10.39 10.16 -3.29
N ASN A 235 10.67 9.85 -4.55
CA ASN A 235 10.72 10.87 -5.60
C ASN A 235 9.36 11.53 -5.89
N LYS A 236 8.28 11.01 -5.34
CA LYS A 236 6.92 11.56 -5.42
C LYS A 236 6.51 12.35 -4.18
N TRP A 237 7.40 12.46 -3.18
CA TRP A 237 7.09 13.06 -1.86
C TRP A 237 6.35 14.39 -1.96
N GLY A 238 6.82 15.31 -2.79
CA GLY A 238 6.25 16.66 -2.92
C GLY A 238 4.87 16.74 -3.57
N LEU A 239 4.40 15.64 -4.18
CA LEU A 239 3.12 15.60 -4.89
C LEU A 239 1.95 15.20 -3.99
N PHE A 240 2.23 14.52 -2.87
CA PHE A 240 1.21 14.00 -1.97
C PHE A 240 0.87 15.03 -0.89
N LYS A 241 -0.41 15.19 -0.62
CA LYS A 241 -0.95 16.09 0.41
C LYS A 241 -2.13 15.41 1.09
N ASN A 242 -2.41 15.81 2.34
CA ASN A 242 -3.61 15.33 3.04
C ASN A 242 -4.86 15.79 2.27
N ASN A 243 -5.93 15.03 2.39
CA ASN A 243 -7.24 15.25 1.76
C ASN A 243 -7.26 15.15 0.22
N LEU A 244 -6.20 14.62 -0.43
CA LEU A 244 -6.30 14.28 -1.86
C LEU A 244 -7.35 13.17 -2.05
N GLU A 245 -8.16 13.33 -3.08
CA GLU A 245 -9.21 12.39 -3.46
C GLU A 245 -8.61 11.10 -4.00
N VAL A 246 -9.16 9.98 -3.55
CA VAL A 246 -8.71 8.63 -3.93
C VAL A 246 -9.90 7.82 -4.40
N MET A 247 -9.71 7.07 -5.47
CA MET A 247 -10.68 6.11 -5.99
C MET A 247 -10.11 4.71 -5.88
N PHE A 248 -10.92 3.79 -5.36
CA PHE A 248 -10.59 2.37 -5.22
C PHE A 248 -11.48 1.53 -6.11
N GLN A 249 -10.88 0.52 -6.70
CA GLN A 249 -11.60 -0.50 -7.47
C GLN A 249 -11.20 -1.89 -6.94
N PHE A 250 -12.15 -2.54 -6.28
CA PHE A 250 -11.97 -3.90 -5.75
C PHE A 250 -12.64 -4.90 -6.69
N ALA A 251 -11.99 -6.02 -6.94
CA ALA A 251 -12.50 -7.06 -7.82
C ALA A 251 -13.84 -7.68 -7.30
N SER A 252 -14.06 -7.58 -5.98
CA SER A 252 -15.28 -8.09 -5.32
C SER A 252 -16.49 -7.16 -5.43
N LEU A 253 -16.27 -5.95 -5.91
CA LEU A 253 -17.33 -4.93 -5.98
C LEU A 253 -17.44 -4.38 -7.38
N UNK A 254 -18.49 -3.91 -7.62
CA UNK A 254 -18.70 -3.45 -8.80
C UNK A 254 -18.38 -2.10 -8.97
N ASP A 255 -18.84 -1.43 -8.02
CA ASP A 255 -18.70 0.02 -8.04
C ASP A 255 -17.36 0.45 -7.47
N SER A 256 -16.86 1.59 -7.94
CA SER A 256 -15.68 2.24 -7.35
C SER A 256 -16.05 2.88 -6.01
N ILE A 257 -15.13 2.82 -5.07
CA ILE A 257 -15.29 3.43 -3.73
C ILE A 257 -14.37 4.64 -3.65
N THR A 258 -14.84 5.71 -3.02
CA THR A 258 -14.05 6.92 -2.80
C THR A 258 -13.41 6.90 -1.41
N GLY A 259 -12.35 7.68 -1.30
CA GLY A 259 -11.65 7.93 -0.05
C GLY A 259 -10.79 9.16 -0.17
N HIS A 260 -10.08 9.45 0.89
CA HIS A 260 -9.14 10.60 0.90
C HIS A 260 -7.90 10.27 1.70
N ILE A 261 -6.79 10.93 1.39
CA ILE A 261 -5.54 10.75 2.15
C ILE A 261 -5.74 11.32 3.55
N LEU A 262 -5.68 10.43 4.54
CA LEU A 262 -5.81 10.76 5.95
C LEU A 262 -4.47 11.26 6.51
N ARG A 263 -3.39 10.52 6.22
CA ARG A 263 -2.07 10.77 6.80
C ARG A 263 -0.97 10.32 5.87
N ILE A 264 0.09 11.08 5.83
CA ILE A 264 1.34 10.74 5.14
C ILE A 264 2.40 10.58 6.21
N ASP A 265 3.02 9.41 6.29
CA ASP A 265 4.07 9.17 7.29
C ASP A 265 5.29 10.02 6.96
N PRO A 266 5.86 10.71 7.95
CA PRO A 266 6.96 11.66 7.69
C PRO A 266 8.32 10.99 7.48
N ILE A 267 8.38 9.67 7.59
CA ILE A 267 9.64 8.90 7.50
C ILE A 267 9.60 8.06 6.23
N VAL A 268 10.70 8.11 5.48
CA VAL A 268 10.93 7.22 4.33
C VAL A 268 11.62 5.96 4.84
N ASP A 269 11.09 4.80 4.48
CA ASP A 269 11.73 3.51 4.75
C ASP A 269 12.95 3.37 3.83
N SER A 270 14.14 3.42 4.43
CA SER A 270 15.40 3.37 3.69
C SER A 270 15.66 2.03 2.98
N SER A 271 14.99 0.96 3.40
CA SER A 271 15.16 -0.36 2.77
C SER A 271 14.40 -0.47 1.45
N THR A 272 13.28 0.23 1.32
CA THR A 272 12.40 0.19 0.14
C THR A 272 12.43 1.50 -0.67
N GLY A 273 12.93 2.60 -0.09
CA GLY A 273 12.89 3.94 -0.70
C GLY A 273 11.46 4.48 -0.83
N THR A 274 10.55 4.07 0.07
CA THR A 274 9.14 4.47 0.01
C THR A 274 8.69 5.12 1.31
N PHE A 275 7.64 5.93 1.23
CA PHE A 275 6.92 6.43 2.41
C PHE A 275 5.49 5.88 2.40
N LYS A 276 4.96 5.70 3.59
CA LYS A 276 3.61 5.16 3.78
C LYS A 276 2.58 6.27 3.72
N VAL A 277 1.50 6.03 2.99
CA VAL A 277 0.32 6.90 2.92
C VAL A 277 -0.88 6.09 3.40
N VAL A 278 -1.58 6.61 4.38
CA VAL A 278 -2.80 6.03 4.96
C VAL A 278 -3.99 6.78 4.38
N ILE A 279 -4.94 6.04 3.85
CA ILE A 279 -6.10 6.57 3.14
C ILE A 279 -7.36 6.09 3.86
N ALA A 280 -8.21 7.03 4.24
CA ALA A 280 -9.52 6.73 4.80
C ALA A 280 -10.50 6.40 3.67
N ILE A 281 -11.40 5.47 3.95
CA ILE A 281 -12.47 5.07 3.02
C ILE A 281 -13.73 5.81 3.43
N ASP A 282 -14.31 6.59 2.50
CA ASP A 282 -15.46 7.45 2.82
C ASP A 282 -16.77 6.66 2.93
N ASP A 283 -16.93 5.62 2.11
CA ASP A 283 -18.12 4.77 2.10
C ASP A 283 -17.73 3.35 2.54
N GLN A 284 -17.90 3.09 3.82
CA GLN A 284 -17.57 1.80 4.42
C GLN A 284 -18.74 0.82 4.24
N GLN A 285 -18.86 0.33 3.04
CA GLN A 285 -19.88 -0.68 2.72
C GLN A 285 -19.63 -1.97 3.52
N THR A 286 -20.69 -2.59 3.96
CA THR A 286 -20.66 -3.83 4.74
C THR A 286 -19.94 -4.99 4.04
N LYS A 287 -19.69 -4.89 2.75
CA LYS A 287 -18.99 -5.90 1.95
C LYS A 287 -17.47 -5.81 2.02
N LEU A 288 -16.95 -4.71 2.55
CA LEU A 288 -15.49 -4.57 2.70
C LEU A 288 -14.98 -5.47 3.82
N ARG A 289 -13.80 -6.01 3.63
CA ARG A 289 -13.12 -6.87 4.60
C ARG A 289 -11.63 -6.53 4.65
N PRO A 290 -11.00 -6.60 5.82
CA PRO A 290 -9.55 -6.54 5.89
C PRO A 290 -8.94 -7.61 4.99
N GLY A 291 -7.84 -7.28 4.32
CA GLY A 291 -7.16 -8.19 3.40
C GLY A 291 -7.63 -8.10 1.94
N LEU A 292 -8.69 -7.34 1.64
CA LEU A 292 -9.09 -7.14 0.25
C LEU A 292 -8.03 -6.32 -0.50
N PHE A 293 -7.72 -6.80 -1.72
CA PHE A 293 -6.76 -6.16 -2.61
C PHE A 293 -7.51 -5.33 -3.66
N GLY A 294 -7.07 -4.09 -3.87
CA GLY A 294 -7.71 -3.18 -4.81
C GLY A 294 -6.73 -2.34 -5.63
N LYS A 295 -7.18 -1.93 -6.81
CA LYS A 295 -6.50 -0.89 -7.59
C LYS A 295 -6.86 0.47 -6.99
N THR A 296 -5.89 1.35 -6.88
CA THR A 296 -6.03 2.65 -6.23
C THR A 296 -5.55 3.74 -7.18
N GLN A 297 -6.33 4.78 -7.35
CA GLN A 297 -6.02 5.96 -8.14
C GLN A 297 -6.11 7.19 -7.24
N ILE A 298 -5.00 7.89 -7.07
CA ILE A 298 -4.93 9.12 -6.29
C ILE A 298 -4.87 10.30 -7.26
N ILE A 299 -5.79 11.24 -7.12
CA ILE A 299 -5.82 12.46 -7.92
C ILE A 299 -4.84 13.45 -7.30
N LEU A 300 -3.66 13.60 -7.94
CA LEU A 300 -2.60 14.46 -7.44
C LEU A 300 -2.85 15.94 -7.77
N ASP A 301 -3.39 16.20 -8.96
CA ASP A 301 -3.72 17.56 -9.40
C ASP A 301 -4.78 17.51 -10.50
N LYS A 302 -5.52 18.59 -10.64
CA LYS A 302 -6.57 18.73 -11.65
C LYS A 302 -6.53 20.12 -12.25
N ARG A 303 -6.42 20.21 -13.57
CA ARG A 303 -6.48 21.46 -14.33
C ARG A 303 -7.76 21.48 -15.13
N LEU A 304 -8.53 22.52 -14.99
CA LEU A 304 -9.84 22.63 -15.62
C LEU A 304 -9.72 23.30 -16.99
N ASN A 305 -10.50 22.83 -17.94
CA ASN A 305 -10.70 23.47 -19.25
C ASN A 305 -9.38 23.67 -20.03
N THR A 306 -8.51 22.64 -20.03
CA THR A 306 -7.25 22.65 -20.76
C THR A 306 -7.42 22.02 -22.14
N LEU A 307 -6.49 22.30 -23.06
CA LEU A 307 -6.48 21.70 -24.40
C LEU A 307 -5.98 20.25 -24.32
N LEU A 308 -6.73 19.35 -24.90
CA LEU A 308 -6.41 17.92 -24.95
C LEU A 308 -6.30 17.43 -26.38
N VAL A 309 -5.38 16.50 -26.59
CA VAL A 309 -5.25 15.72 -27.84
C VAL A 309 -5.21 14.25 -27.50
N THR A 310 -5.70 13.42 -28.40
CA THR A 310 -5.57 11.97 -28.28
C THR A 310 -4.08 11.56 -28.32
N LYS A 311 -3.69 10.60 -27.51
CA LYS A 311 -2.30 10.10 -27.48
C LYS A 311 -1.79 9.71 -28.87
N ASN A 312 -2.68 9.16 -29.70
CA ASN A 312 -2.35 8.71 -31.04
C ASN A 312 -1.91 9.87 -31.96
N ALA A 313 -2.33 11.10 -31.68
CA ALA A 313 -1.92 12.25 -32.49
C ALA A 313 -0.48 12.71 -32.20
N VAL A 314 0.06 12.38 -31.00
CA VAL A 314 1.36 12.90 -30.57
C VAL A 314 2.50 12.06 -31.15
N ILE A 315 3.50 12.76 -31.66
CA ILE A 315 4.77 12.19 -32.17
C ILE A 315 5.87 12.65 -31.22
N ARG A 316 6.63 11.70 -30.70
CA ARG A 316 7.79 12.00 -29.85
C ARG A 316 9.06 11.71 -30.63
N GLU A 317 9.91 12.73 -30.77
CA GLU A 317 11.21 12.66 -31.42
C GLU A 317 12.25 13.25 -30.46
N ASP A 318 13.17 12.43 -30.03
CA ASP A 318 14.15 12.78 -29.01
C ASP A 318 13.42 13.34 -27.75
N ASP A 319 13.72 14.57 -27.38
CA ASP A 319 13.13 15.23 -26.20
C ASP A 319 11.97 16.18 -26.56
N LYS A 320 11.45 16.11 -27.79
CA LYS A 320 10.40 17.01 -28.27
C LYS A 320 9.16 16.24 -28.70
N ALA A 321 8.02 16.90 -28.54
CA ALA A 321 6.73 16.38 -28.99
C ALA A 321 6.18 17.25 -30.13
N PHE A 322 5.56 16.61 -31.09
CA PHE A 322 4.97 17.24 -32.26
C PHE A 322 3.59 16.66 -32.53
N VAL A 323 2.78 17.42 -33.26
CA VAL A 323 1.55 16.95 -33.91
C VAL A 323 1.54 17.46 -35.36
N TYR A 324 0.82 16.76 -36.22
CA TYR A 324 0.51 17.26 -37.57
C TYR A 324 -0.84 17.96 -37.52
N VAL A 325 -0.85 19.27 -37.67
CA VAL A 325 -2.08 20.09 -37.74
C VAL A 325 -2.50 20.20 -39.20
N ILE A 326 -3.79 19.95 -39.46
CA ILE A 326 -4.38 20.07 -40.79
C ILE A 326 -4.82 21.50 -41.02
N ASN A 327 -4.34 22.13 -42.09
CA ASN A 327 -4.67 23.49 -42.48
C ASN A 327 -5.95 23.53 -43.35
N ALA A 328 -6.52 24.71 -43.51
CA ALA A 328 -7.73 24.90 -44.31
C ALA A 328 -7.56 24.54 -45.81
N ASP A 329 -6.33 24.52 -46.30
CA ASP A 329 -5.97 24.14 -47.68
C ASP A 329 -5.69 22.63 -47.83
N LYS A 330 -5.99 21.84 -46.79
CA LYS A 330 -5.73 20.38 -46.69
C LYS A 330 -4.27 20.00 -46.67
N THR A 331 -3.37 20.94 -46.44
CA THR A 331 -1.97 20.63 -46.16
C THR A 331 -1.78 20.37 -44.68
N VAL A 332 -0.67 19.71 -44.30
CA VAL A 332 -0.35 19.46 -42.89
C VAL A 332 0.90 20.22 -42.49
N THR A 333 0.89 20.76 -41.27
CA THR A 333 2.04 21.42 -40.68
C THR A 333 2.49 20.65 -39.45
N LYS A 334 3.78 20.27 -39.44
CA LYS A 334 4.38 19.64 -38.23
C LYS A 334 4.62 20.73 -37.20
N THR A 335 3.83 20.71 -36.13
CA THR A 335 3.83 21.72 -35.08
C THR A 335 4.40 21.16 -33.80
N ALA A 336 5.40 21.87 -33.23
CA ALA A 336 5.98 21.50 -31.94
C ALA A 336 5.00 21.87 -30.83
N ILE A 337 4.79 20.93 -29.91
CA ILE A 337 3.86 21.13 -28.78
C ILE A 337 4.57 20.93 -27.45
N GLN A 338 4.05 21.57 -26.41
CA GLN A 338 4.50 21.38 -25.04
C GLN A 338 3.45 20.55 -24.31
N LEU A 339 3.87 19.35 -23.86
CA LEU A 339 2.96 18.42 -23.18
C LEU A 339 2.79 18.79 -21.70
N GLY A 340 1.59 18.58 -21.20
CA GLY A 340 1.24 18.65 -19.78
C GLY A 340 0.98 17.27 -19.20
N TYR A 341 -0.16 17.08 -18.54
CA TYR A 341 -0.53 15.81 -17.92
C TYR A 341 -0.91 14.78 -18.98
N GLU A 342 -0.47 13.55 -18.75
CA GLU A 342 -0.79 12.39 -19.59
C GLU A 342 -1.85 11.55 -18.88
N MET A 343 -3.03 11.42 -19.50
CA MET A 343 -4.17 10.61 -19.04
C MET A 343 -4.21 9.27 -19.79
N ASP A 344 -5.25 8.49 -19.66
CA ASP A 344 -5.29 7.16 -20.28
C ASP A 344 -5.31 7.23 -21.82
N ASP A 345 -6.18 8.05 -22.41
CA ASP A 345 -6.36 8.15 -23.86
C ASP A 345 -5.96 9.50 -24.45
N SER A 346 -5.70 10.50 -23.61
CA SER A 346 -5.41 11.86 -24.04
C SER A 346 -4.21 12.46 -23.32
N ILE A 347 -3.68 13.52 -23.88
CA ILE A 347 -2.54 14.30 -23.33
C ILE A 347 -2.90 15.76 -23.34
N GLU A 348 -2.62 16.44 -22.23
CA GLU A 348 -2.73 17.89 -22.11
C GLU A 348 -1.67 18.57 -22.97
N VAL A 349 -2.08 19.60 -23.71
CA VAL A 349 -1.15 20.46 -24.46
C VAL A 349 -1.16 21.87 -23.85
N LEU A 350 0.01 22.27 -23.37
CA LEU A 350 0.20 23.55 -22.70
C LEU A 350 0.43 24.70 -23.72
N ALA A 351 1.01 24.37 -24.88
CA ALA A 351 1.31 25.36 -25.92
C ALA A 351 1.57 24.65 -27.26
N GLY A 352 1.35 25.37 -28.36
CA GLY A 352 1.68 24.93 -29.72
C GLY A 352 0.47 24.69 -30.62
N ILE A 353 -0.73 24.54 -30.06
CA ILE A 353 -1.97 24.34 -30.82
C ILE A 353 -3.12 25.15 -30.21
N GLU A 354 -4.18 25.30 -30.96
CA GLU A 354 -5.38 26.04 -30.59
C GLU A 354 -6.60 25.15 -30.56
N ASP A 355 -7.65 25.61 -29.91
CA ASP A 355 -8.93 24.94 -29.79
C ASP A 355 -9.55 24.68 -31.18
N ASN A 356 -10.17 23.54 -31.35
CA ASN A 356 -10.85 23.09 -32.57
C ASN A 356 -9.95 22.91 -33.81
N GLN A 357 -8.62 22.97 -33.67
CA GLN A 357 -7.71 22.54 -34.73
C GLN A 357 -7.83 21.04 -34.95
N GLN A 358 -7.71 20.60 -36.21
CA GLN A 358 -7.67 19.17 -36.52
C GLN A 358 -6.23 18.65 -36.53
N VAL A 359 -6.01 17.54 -35.83
CA VAL A 359 -4.71 16.88 -35.74
C VAL A 359 -4.81 15.45 -36.26
N VAL A 360 -3.77 15.03 -36.99
CA VAL A 360 -3.72 13.68 -37.56
C VAL A 360 -3.47 12.66 -36.46
N THR A 361 -4.31 11.63 -36.37
CA THR A 361 -4.19 10.52 -35.42
C THR A 361 -3.60 9.26 -36.05
N THR A 362 -4.12 8.87 -37.22
CA THR A 362 -3.67 7.68 -37.95
C THR A 362 -3.10 8.07 -39.31
N GLY A 363 -2.09 7.38 -39.78
CA GLY A 363 -1.41 7.68 -41.06
C GLY A 363 -0.23 8.64 -40.92
N LYS A 364 0.02 9.17 -39.72
CA LYS A 364 1.06 10.19 -39.44
C LYS A 364 2.49 9.79 -39.86
N ASN A 365 2.79 8.49 -39.96
CA ASN A 365 4.10 8.00 -40.35
C ASN A 365 4.38 8.20 -41.87
N ASN A 366 3.34 8.41 -42.63
CA ASN A 366 3.42 8.58 -44.10
C ASN A 366 3.36 10.07 -44.50
N VAL A 367 3.18 10.96 -43.51
CA VAL A 367 2.96 12.39 -43.73
C VAL A 367 4.24 13.14 -43.41
N SER A 368 4.54 14.16 -44.22
CA SER A 368 5.58 15.14 -43.94
C SER A 368 4.98 16.54 -44.00
N SER A 369 5.72 17.54 -43.51
CA SER A 369 5.26 18.94 -43.63
C SER A 369 4.96 19.24 -45.11
N ASP A 370 3.86 19.97 -45.31
CA ASP A 370 3.33 20.38 -46.63
C ASP A 370 2.73 19.24 -47.50
N SER A 371 2.60 18.03 -46.97
CA SER A 371 1.85 16.95 -47.61
C SER A 371 0.35 17.33 -47.68
N THR A 372 -0.28 17.02 -48.81
CA THR A 372 -1.73 17.15 -48.96
C THR A 372 -2.41 15.91 -48.44
N VAL A 373 -3.39 16.07 -47.55
CA VAL A 373 -4.09 14.97 -46.92
C VAL A 373 -5.60 15.00 -47.22
N GLU A 374 -6.20 13.83 -47.22
CA GLU A 374 -7.64 13.65 -47.24
C GLU A 374 -8.07 12.92 -45.96
N VAL A 375 -8.92 13.59 -45.20
CA VAL A 375 -9.42 13.01 -43.94
C VAL A 375 -10.47 11.98 -44.29
N ILE A 376 -10.24 10.74 -43.88
CA ILE A 376 -11.21 9.66 -44.01
C ILE A 376 -11.74 9.31 -42.64
N GLU A 377 -13.07 9.16 -42.54
CA GLU A 377 -13.72 8.63 -41.35
C GLU A 377 -13.79 7.11 -41.50
N TYR A 378 -13.15 6.40 -40.61
CA TYR A 378 -13.33 4.94 -40.54
C TYR A 378 -14.58 4.69 -39.68
N ASN A 379 -15.63 4.20 -40.31
CA ASN A 379 -16.80 3.69 -39.56
C ASN A 379 -16.44 2.28 -39.06
N ASP A 380 -16.18 2.16 -37.77
CA ASP A 380 -16.05 0.85 -37.09
C ASP A 380 -17.39 0.09 -37.10
#